data_19668ff5b20589b03a8c53718523759a
#
_entry.id   19668ff5b20589b03a8c53718523759a
#
_cell.length_a   1.000
_cell.length_b   1.000
_cell.length_c   1.000
_cell.angle_alpha   90.00
_cell.angle_beta   90.00
_cell.angle_gamma   90.00
#
_symmetry.space_group_name_H-M   'P 1'
#
loop_
_entity.id
_entity.type
_entity.pdbx_description
1 polymer ?
#
loop_
_entity_poly.entity_id
_entity_poly.type
_entity_poly.pdbx_seq_one_letter_code
_entity_poly.pdbx_strand_id
1 'polypeptide(L)'
;MAAVALNTFKTVRHLVTDSTVGIYTSPIGVASIILYAQATHVAADDDVKFISFSHARPTDPDVDFQIVKDGPVIPNDALNLLSGRLVLETGDELKVSGNTTGDVKVVVSILETAKS
;
A
#
# COMPACT_ATOMS: atom_id res chain seq x y z
N MET A 1 15.02 30.85 3.11
CA MET A 1 14.11 29.73 2.93
C MET A 1 14.88 28.43 2.98
N ALA A 2 14.39 27.49 3.72
CA ALA A 2 15.05 26.20 3.82
C ALA A 2 14.93 25.42 2.49
N ALA A 3 15.99 24.75 2.12
CA ALA A 3 15.95 23.81 1.00
C ALA A 3 15.09 22.62 1.38
N VAL A 4 14.24 22.21 0.47
CA VAL A 4 13.41 21.03 0.64
C VAL A 4 14.09 19.86 -0.04
N ALA A 5 14.16 18.74 0.65
CA ALA A 5 14.68 17.52 0.03
C ALA A 5 13.79 17.18 -1.16
N LEU A 6 14.38 17.04 -2.34
CA LEU A 6 13.65 16.82 -3.57
C LEU A 6 13.11 15.39 -3.65
N ASN A 7 13.88 14.44 -3.15
CA ASN A 7 13.52 13.04 -3.22
C ASN A 7 13.84 12.36 -1.90
N THR A 8 12.85 11.64 -1.38
CA THR A 8 13.01 10.85 -0.17
C THR A 8 12.47 9.46 -0.44
N PHE A 9 13.28 8.45 -0.19
CA PHE A 9 12.85 7.06 -0.33
C PHE A 9 12.37 6.52 1.01
N LYS A 10 11.24 5.84 1.00
CA LYS A 10 10.64 5.25 2.20
C LYS A 10 10.21 3.82 1.94
N THR A 11 10.21 3.03 2.99
CA THR A 11 9.63 1.69 2.97
C THR A 11 8.57 1.62 4.05
N VAL A 12 7.37 1.21 3.68
CA VAL A 12 6.26 0.98 4.59
C VAL A 12 6.06 -0.52 4.73
N ARG A 13 5.95 -0.98 5.96
CA ARG A 13 5.68 -2.38 6.26
C ARG A 13 4.38 -2.48 7.06
N HIS A 14 3.57 -3.48 6.76
CA HIS A 14 2.29 -3.64 7.43
C HIS A 14 1.95 -5.12 7.59
N LEU A 15 1.52 -5.49 8.79
CA LEU A 15 0.97 -6.81 9.05
C LEU A 15 -0.54 -6.71 8.82
N VAL A 16 -1.03 -7.44 7.81
CA VAL A 16 -2.42 -7.32 7.36
C VAL A 16 -3.39 -7.83 8.42
N THR A 17 -4.48 -7.10 8.59
CA THR A 17 -5.58 -7.50 9.47
C THR A 17 -6.84 -7.73 8.64
N ASP A 18 -7.89 -8.24 9.29
CA ASP A 18 -9.19 -8.43 8.63
C ASP A 18 -10.01 -7.14 8.51
N SER A 19 -9.44 -6.02 8.96
CA SER A 19 -10.04 -4.70 8.81
C SER A 19 -9.25 -3.87 7.80
N THR A 20 -9.94 -2.94 7.14
CA THR A 20 -9.26 -2.02 6.23
C THR A 20 -8.46 -1.00 7.03
N VAL A 21 -7.17 -0.91 6.74
CA VAL A 21 -6.25 -0.01 7.44
C VAL A 21 -5.53 0.85 6.43
N GLY A 22 -5.47 2.16 6.69
CA GLY A 22 -4.64 3.08 5.91
C GLY A 22 -3.18 2.90 6.32
N ILE A 23 -2.32 2.59 5.37
CA ILE A 23 -0.91 2.31 5.66
C ILE A 23 0.02 3.44 5.24
N TYR A 24 -0.44 4.33 4.37
CA TYR A 24 0.38 5.45 3.93
C TYR A 24 -0.51 6.55 3.35
N THR A 25 -0.23 7.79 3.72
CA THR A 25 -0.88 8.97 3.17
C THR A 25 0.20 9.89 2.60
N SER A 26 0.01 10.35 1.36
CA SER A 26 0.97 11.26 0.73
C SER A 26 0.91 12.62 1.45
N PRO A 27 2.04 13.11 1.97
CA PRO A 27 2.07 14.37 2.72
C PRO A 27 1.70 15.59 1.89
N ILE A 28 1.33 16.65 2.58
CA ILE A 28 1.06 17.96 1.95
C ILE A 28 2.34 18.44 1.26
N GLY A 29 2.18 18.93 0.03
CA GLY A 29 3.30 19.45 -0.75
C GLY A 29 4.20 18.38 -1.36
N VAL A 30 3.75 17.12 -1.33
CA VAL A 30 4.53 15.99 -1.82
C VAL A 30 3.71 15.20 -2.82
N ALA A 31 4.34 14.77 -3.89
CA ALA A 31 3.83 13.71 -4.75
C ALA A 31 4.59 12.45 -4.38
N SER A 32 3.87 11.35 -4.24
CA SER A 32 4.48 10.07 -3.86
C SER A 32 4.34 9.08 -5.00
N ILE A 33 5.43 8.41 -5.34
CA ILE A 33 5.43 7.39 -6.38
C ILE A 33 5.64 6.05 -5.71
N ILE A 34 4.69 5.16 -5.87
CA ILE A 34 4.81 3.80 -5.33
C ILE A 34 5.59 2.99 -6.34
N LEU A 35 6.79 2.60 -5.95
CA LEU A 35 7.73 1.90 -6.81
C LEU A 35 7.53 0.40 -6.78
N TYR A 36 7.01 -0.11 -5.66
CA TYR A 36 6.91 -1.54 -5.40
C TYR A 36 5.90 -1.78 -4.30
N ALA A 37 5.09 -2.81 -4.45
CA ALA A 37 4.18 -3.26 -3.41
C ALA A 37 4.01 -4.77 -3.52
N GLN A 38 4.23 -5.47 -2.41
CA GLN A 38 4.18 -6.93 -2.39
C GLN A 38 3.55 -7.42 -1.11
N ALA A 39 2.74 -8.47 -1.22
CA ALA A 39 2.15 -9.18 -0.11
C ALA A 39 2.74 -10.57 -0.04
N THR A 40 3.16 -11.00 1.16
CA THR A 40 3.78 -12.31 1.37
C THR A 40 2.96 -13.11 2.39
N HIS A 41 2.70 -14.37 2.06
CA HIS A 41 2.04 -15.31 2.96
C HIS A 41 3.04 -15.77 4.02
N VAL A 42 2.77 -15.47 5.29
CA VAL A 42 3.66 -15.80 6.40
C VAL A 42 3.02 -16.73 7.43
N ALA A 43 1.79 -17.16 7.18
CA ALA A 43 1.11 -18.08 8.07
C ALA A 43 1.72 -19.47 7.99
N ALA A 44 1.57 -20.24 9.08
CA ALA A 44 2.06 -21.61 9.15
C ALA A 44 1.12 -22.62 8.48
N ASP A 45 -0.14 -22.19 8.23
CA ASP A 45 -1.12 -23.09 7.59
C ASP A 45 -0.97 -23.08 6.07
N ASP A 46 -1.69 -24.01 5.41
CA ASP A 46 -1.65 -24.14 3.96
C ASP A 46 -2.84 -23.49 3.27
N ASP A 47 -3.58 -22.63 3.97
CA ASP A 47 -4.74 -21.97 3.40
C ASP A 47 -4.32 -20.77 2.56
N VAL A 48 -4.98 -20.59 1.42
CA VAL A 48 -4.83 -19.37 0.62
C VAL A 48 -5.40 -18.20 1.40
N LYS A 49 -4.65 -17.11 1.50
CA LYS A 49 -5.12 -15.88 2.11
C LYS A 49 -5.46 -14.89 1.01
N PHE A 50 -6.33 -13.95 1.31
CA PHE A 50 -6.78 -12.96 0.33
C PHE A 50 -6.44 -11.58 0.85
N ILE A 51 -6.03 -10.70 -0.07
CA ILE A 51 -5.68 -9.32 0.25
C ILE A 51 -6.36 -8.37 -0.71
N SER A 52 -6.78 -7.23 -0.19
CA SER A 52 -7.27 -6.11 -0.99
C SER A 52 -6.37 -4.91 -0.76
N PHE A 53 -6.01 -4.25 -1.85
CA PHE A 53 -5.11 -3.10 -1.84
C PHE A 53 -5.80 -1.98 -2.60
N SER A 54 -5.99 -0.83 -1.93
CA SER A 54 -6.87 0.22 -2.44
C SER A 54 -6.19 1.58 -2.41
N HIS A 55 -6.63 2.43 -3.33
CA HIS A 55 -6.29 3.84 -3.39
C HIS A 55 -7.50 4.65 -2.92
N ALA A 56 -7.29 5.56 -1.99
CA ALA A 56 -8.32 6.45 -1.48
C ALA A 56 -7.90 7.90 -1.66
N ARG A 57 -8.87 8.78 -1.81
CA ARG A 57 -8.61 10.21 -2.03
C ARG A 57 -9.50 11.05 -1.11
N PRO A 58 -8.98 12.09 -0.47
CA PRO A 58 -9.78 12.87 0.48
C PRO A 58 -10.98 13.58 -0.16
N THR A 59 -10.93 13.87 -1.46
CA THR A 59 -12.05 14.45 -2.17
C THR A 59 -13.16 13.45 -2.46
N ASP A 60 -12.88 12.16 -2.32
CA ASP A 60 -13.84 11.07 -2.47
C ASP A 60 -13.75 10.16 -1.24
N PRO A 61 -14.10 10.65 -0.03
CA PRO A 61 -13.76 9.95 1.21
C PRO A 61 -14.47 8.60 1.39
N ASP A 62 -15.59 8.40 0.71
CA ASP A 62 -16.37 7.17 0.84
C ASP A 62 -16.09 6.17 -0.28
N VAL A 63 -15.13 6.46 -1.16
CA VAL A 63 -14.85 5.62 -2.32
C VAL A 63 -13.39 5.17 -2.29
N ASP A 64 -13.20 3.87 -2.15
CA ASP A 64 -11.88 3.26 -2.29
C ASP A 64 -11.79 2.63 -3.67
N PHE A 65 -10.75 2.98 -4.41
CA PHE A 65 -10.50 2.36 -5.71
C PHE A 65 -9.57 1.19 -5.48
N GLN A 66 -10.11 -0.01 -5.59
CA GLN A 66 -9.33 -1.22 -5.36
C GLN A 66 -8.40 -1.49 -6.53
N ILE A 67 -7.11 -1.61 -6.22
CA ILE A 67 -6.09 -2.00 -7.20
C ILE A 67 -6.04 -3.52 -7.27
N VAL A 68 -6.14 -4.16 -6.09
CA VAL A 68 -6.31 -5.60 -5.98
C VAL A 68 -7.51 -5.83 -5.08
N LYS A 69 -8.46 -6.64 -5.53
CA LYS A 69 -9.61 -7.03 -4.74
C LYS A 69 -9.56 -8.53 -4.51
N ASP A 70 -9.47 -8.93 -3.24
CA ASP A 70 -9.43 -10.34 -2.83
C ASP A 70 -8.40 -11.13 -3.63
N GLY A 71 -7.22 -10.54 -3.79
CA GLY A 71 -6.12 -11.19 -4.48
C GLY A 71 -5.59 -12.38 -3.68
N PRO A 72 -5.42 -13.54 -4.31
CA PRO A 72 -4.96 -14.72 -3.59
C PRO A 72 -3.48 -14.66 -3.30
N VAL A 73 -3.10 -14.90 -2.04
CA VAL A 73 -1.72 -15.07 -1.62
C VAL A 73 -1.54 -16.52 -1.24
N ILE A 74 -0.82 -17.24 -2.09
CA ILE A 74 -0.63 -18.68 -1.95
C ILE A 74 0.36 -18.96 -0.82
N PRO A 75 0.19 -20.06 -0.06
CA PRO A 75 1.15 -20.41 0.99
C PRO A 75 2.60 -20.45 0.48
N ASN A 76 3.51 -19.89 1.25
CA ASN A 76 4.94 -19.80 0.95
C ASN A 76 5.26 -19.01 -0.31
N ASP A 77 4.37 -18.09 -0.70
CA ASP A 77 4.52 -17.29 -1.92
C ASP A 77 4.20 -15.84 -1.65
N ALA A 78 4.37 -15.02 -2.67
CA ALA A 78 4.11 -13.59 -2.61
C ALA A 78 3.31 -13.16 -3.83
N LEU A 79 2.51 -12.10 -3.64
CA LEU A 79 1.70 -11.50 -4.69
C LEU A 79 2.17 -10.07 -4.91
N ASN A 80 2.50 -9.74 -6.15
CA ASN A 80 2.76 -8.34 -6.51
C ASN A 80 1.42 -7.59 -6.55
N LEU A 81 1.35 -6.51 -5.80
CA LEU A 81 0.12 -5.71 -5.71
C LEU A 81 0.01 -4.67 -6.82
N LEU A 82 1.12 -4.35 -7.47
CA LEU A 82 1.15 -3.38 -8.57
C LEU A 82 1.88 -3.99 -9.76
N SER A 83 1.34 -3.76 -10.95
CA SER A 83 1.99 -4.16 -12.20
C SER A 83 2.86 -3.04 -12.80
N GLY A 84 2.90 -1.89 -12.14
CA GLY A 84 3.69 -0.74 -12.55
C GLY A 84 3.77 0.23 -11.40
N ARG A 85 4.06 1.48 -11.69
CA ARG A 85 4.14 2.52 -10.69
C ARG A 85 2.79 3.18 -10.48
N LEU A 86 2.53 3.59 -9.25
CA LEU A 86 1.31 4.31 -8.90
C LEU A 86 1.70 5.66 -8.30
N VAL A 87 1.12 6.73 -8.82
CA VAL A 87 1.35 8.08 -8.28
C VAL A 87 0.25 8.41 -7.30
N LEU A 88 0.64 8.83 -6.10
CA LEU A 88 -0.26 9.38 -5.10
C LEU A 88 -0.12 10.90 -5.11
N GLU A 89 -1.23 11.59 -5.29
CA GLU A 89 -1.28 13.04 -5.14
C GLU A 89 -1.39 13.38 -3.66
N THR A 90 -1.15 14.63 -3.32
CA THR A 90 -1.23 15.08 -1.92
C THR A 90 -2.53 14.63 -1.27
N GLY A 91 -2.43 13.98 -0.14
CA GLY A 91 -3.58 13.50 0.62
C GLY A 91 -4.11 12.14 0.21
N ASP A 92 -3.67 11.60 -0.92
CA ASP A 92 -4.08 10.25 -1.33
C ASP A 92 -3.52 9.22 -0.35
N GLU A 93 -4.28 8.16 -0.14
CA GLU A 93 -3.97 7.14 0.86
C GLU A 93 -3.97 5.76 0.25
N LEU A 94 -3.05 4.92 0.72
CA LEU A 94 -3.07 3.49 0.43
C LEU A 94 -3.72 2.76 1.60
N LYS A 95 -4.66 1.87 1.28
CA LYS A 95 -5.36 1.06 2.28
C LYS A 95 -5.21 -0.42 1.95
N VAL A 96 -5.18 -1.23 2.99
CA VAL A 96 -4.98 -2.68 2.88
C VAL A 96 -5.97 -3.38 3.80
N SER A 97 -6.53 -4.48 3.34
CA SER A 97 -7.31 -5.38 4.17
C SER A 97 -7.08 -6.82 3.74
N GLY A 98 -7.36 -7.75 4.62
CA GLY A 98 -7.27 -9.17 4.33
C GLY A 98 -8.48 -9.90 4.87
N ASN A 99 -8.52 -11.21 4.63
CA ASN A 99 -9.58 -12.06 5.19
C ASN A 99 -9.20 -12.65 6.55
N THR A 100 -7.93 -12.50 6.96
CA THR A 100 -7.44 -12.96 8.26
C THR A 100 -6.46 -11.95 8.82
N THR A 101 -6.18 -12.06 10.12
CA THR A 101 -5.22 -11.17 10.80
C THR A 101 -3.91 -11.89 11.05
N GLY A 102 -2.80 -11.24 10.66
CA GLY A 102 -1.45 -11.73 11.01
C GLY A 102 -0.86 -12.72 10.05
N ASP A 103 -1.52 -13.05 8.96
CA ASP A 103 -1.10 -14.11 8.05
C ASP A 103 -0.41 -13.61 6.78
N VAL A 104 -0.50 -12.31 6.51
CA VAL A 104 0.08 -11.69 5.32
C VAL A 104 0.83 -10.43 5.73
N LYS A 105 2.03 -10.27 5.20
CA LYS A 105 2.84 -9.07 5.39
C LYS A 105 2.96 -8.32 4.08
N VAL A 106 2.81 -7.00 4.15
CA VAL A 106 2.90 -6.11 2.99
C VAL A 106 4.13 -5.22 3.13
N VAL A 107 4.87 -5.08 2.05
CA VAL A 107 6.00 -4.16 1.94
C VAL A 107 5.78 -3.26 0.74
N VAL A 108 5.90 -1.95 0.96
CA VAL A 108 5.70 -0.94 -0.08
C VAL A 108 6.92 -0.02 -0.10
N SER A 109 7.49 0.18 -1.28
CA SER A 109 8.60 1.12 -1.47
C SER A 109 8.08 2.38 -2.16
N ILE A 110 8.41 3.53 -1.60
CA ILE A 110 7.83 4.82 -1.98
C ILE A 110 8.95 5.83 -2.23
N LEU A 111 8.80 6.61 -3.29
CA LEU A 111 9.62 7.79 -3.53
C LEU A 111 8.73 9.01 -3.33
N GLU A 112 9.11 9.87 -2.38
CA GLU A 112 8.45 11.16 -2.17
C GLU A 112 9.25 12.25 -2.85
N THR A 113 8.58 13.07 -3.65
CA THR A 113 9.22 14.19 -4.30
C THR A 113 8.45 15.47 -4.00
N ALA A 114 9.18 16.54 -3.70
CA ALA A 114 8.55 17.80 -3.39
C ALA A 114 7.87 18.39 -4.62
N LYS A 115 6.67 18.90 -4.43
CA LYS A 115 5.95 19.66 -5.46
C LYS A 115 6.31 21.13 -5.32
N SER A 116 6.63 21.75 -6.41
CA SER A 116 6.90 23.19 -6.44
C SER A 116 5.61 24.00 -6.51
#